data_a2358c6ab055b0e714e8464dca9a6cd1
#
_entry.id   a2358c6ab055b0e714e8464dca9a6cd1
#
_cell.length_a   1.000
_cell.length_b   1.000
_cell.length_c   1.000
_cell.angle_alpha   90.00
_cell.angle_beta   90.00
_cell.angle_gamma   90.00
#
_symmetry.space_group_name_H-M   'P 1'
#
loop_
_entity.id
_entity.type
_entity.pdbx_description
1 polymer ?
#
loop_
_entity_poly.entity_id
_entity_poly.type
_entity_poly.pdbx_seq_one_letter_code
_entity_poly.pdbx_strand_id
1 'polypeptide(L)'
;MHLQKLKNIVWTKRIGHLFERVTDIENIKRAIKRAAKRKTHRPSVQRILNDIDSYARKIQEMLVNETFVPAKYTIREIYDGIKKKKRVIAVPRFYPDQCIHHAFVQVFREIVEHGADKFSCGCVPGKGTDGARKMIKHWIKSDPIGTSKVLKLDVHHCYPTMNHEALRQKLEKKIKDRKFLNLAFKLIASYQQPMADHTRMLPEVDAVGIPVGLYTSPWFCNFFFQDIDHMIAEKTGAKHHTRYVDDIVLFDSNKRRLHKALRMIANELRKVKMQVKANWQVFPLKDRPLDFLGYKFHAGTWTTLRKSIMFRISHKAKKISKISYISPTNASGMISYMGFIYNSDSWNFWKERVKPFINLKLLKGVVSNENRKQHQAACAA
;
A
#
# COMPACT_ATOMS: atom_id res chain seq x y z
N MET A 1 10.85 20.54 -11.52
CA MET A 1 10.62 20.71 -12.99
C MET A 1 10.74 19.43 -13.82
N HIS A 2 11.17 18.27 -13.29
CA HIS A 2 11.39 17.03 -14.08
C HIS A 2 10.15 16.12 -14.20
N LEU A 3 9.17 16.24 -13.32
CA LEU A 3 7.98 15.40 -13.29
C LEU A 3 6.85 15.79 -14.28
N GLN A 4 6.94 16.96 -14.87
CA GLN A 4 5.88 17.47 -15.77
C GLN A 4 6.05 17.03 -17.24
N LYS A 5 7.25 16.57 -17.64
CA LYS A 5 7.54 16.12 -19.03
C LYS A 5 7.12 14.68 -19.37
N LEU A 6 6.71 13.86 -18.40
CA LEU A 6 6.39 12.44 -18.64
C LEU A 6 4.90 12.16 -18.91
N LYS A 7 4.04 13.17 -18.94
CA LYS A 7 2.58 12.98 -18.99
C LYS A 7 2.00 12.50 -20.33
N ASN A 8 2.76 12.46 -21.42
CA ASN A 8 2.25 12.15 -22.76
C ASN A 8 3.01 11.05 -23.54
N ILE A 9 3.75 10.18 -22.86
CA ILE A 9 4.40 9.06 -23.55
C ILE A 9 3.45 7.86 -23.53
N VAL A 10 2.76 7.66 -24.66
CA VAL A 10 2.06 6.39 -24.92
C VAL A 10 3.11 5.33 -25.20
N TRP A 11 3.33 4.43 -24.24
CA TRP A 11 4.27 3.32 -24.39
C TRP A 11 3.69 2.27 -25.35
N THR A 12 3.84 2.45 -26.65
CA THR A 12 3.50 1.46 -27.69
C THR A 12 4.56 0.37 -27.81
N LYS A 13 5.78 0.62 -27.30
CA LYS A 13 6.92 -0.31 -27.33
C LYS A 13 7.30 -0.75 -25.92
N ARG A 14 7.80 -1.98 -25.78
CA ARG A 14 8.32 -2.50 -24.50
C ARG A 14 9.49 -1.65 -24.00
N ILE A 15 9.54 -1.45 -22.70
CA ILE A 15 10.51 -0.55 -22.02
C ILE A 15 11.85 -1.29 -21.84
N GLY A 16 12.95 -0.61 -22.18
CA GLY A 16 14.34 -1.08 -21.95
C GLY A 16 15.13 -0.11 -21.08
N HIS A 17 16.43 -0.40 -20.91
CA HIS A 17 17.40 0.44 -20.17
C HIS A 17 17.01 0.74 -18.72
N LEU A 18 16.34 -0.23 -18.06
CA LEU A 18 15.90 -0.10 -16.69
C LEU A 18 16.95 -0.58 -15.70
N PHE A 19 17.66 -1.65 -16.06
CA PHE A 19 18.66 -2.26 -15.19
C PHE A 19 19.83 -1.33 -14.92
N GLU A 20 20.29 -0.61 -15.93
CA GLU A 20 21.31 0.42 -15.80
C GLU A 20 20.91 1.50 -14.78
N ARG A 21 19.65 1.88 -14.80
CA ARG A 21 19.07 2.83 -13.84
C ARG A 21 18.96 2.26 -12.42
N VAL A 22 18.68 0.95 -12.29
CA VAL A 22 18.67 0.29 -10.97
C VAL A 22 20.06 0.23 -10.39
N THR A 23 21.07 -0.10 -11.22
CA THR A 23 22.47 -0.25 -10.83
C THR A 23 23.25 1.07 -10.80
N ASP A 24 22.63 2.18 -11.18
CA ASP A 24 23.22 3.51 -11.03
C ASP A 24 23.60 3.77 -9.56
N ILE A 25 24.85 4.21 -9.33
CA ILE A 25 25.40 4.36 -7.99
C ILE A 25 24.62 5.36 -7.15
N GLU A 26 24.15 6.45 -7.75
CA GLU A 26 23.37 7.45 -7.06
C GLU A 26 21.93 6.94 -6.75
N ASN A 27 21.38 6.09 -7.62
CA ASN A 27 20.13 5.40 -7.35
C ASN A 27 20.29 4.48 -6.13
N ILE A 28 21.37 3.72 -6.03
CA ILE A 28 21.64 2.81 -4.91
C ILE A 28 21.88 3.61 -3.62
N LYS A 29 22.65 4.69 -3.63
CA LYS A 29 22.86 5.57 -2.47
C LYS A 29 21.52 6.15 -1.95
N ARG A 30 20.68 6.64 -2.87
CA ARG A 30 19.31 7.09 -2.51
C ARG A 30 18.47 5.97 -1.91
N ALA A 31 18.60 4.75 -2.43
CA ALA A 31 17.90 3.57 -1.92
C ALA A 31 18.33 3.23 -0.48
N ILE A 32 19.63 3.23 -0.20
CA ILE A 32 20.19 3.00 1.15
C ILE A 32 19.64 4.06 2.12
N LYS A 33 19.72 5.35 1.78
CA LYS A 33 19.18 6.45 2.62
C LYS A 33 17.68 6.30 2.87
N ARG A 34 16.90 5.91 1.87
CA ARG A 34 15.45 5.69 2.01
C ARG A 34 15.15 4.45 2.89
N ALA A 35 15.88 3.35 2.69
CA ALA A 35 15.75 2.15 3.50
C ALA A 35 16.11 2.40 4.97
N ALA A 36 17.06 3.30 5.25
CA ALA A 36 17.50 3.69 6.57
C ALA A 36 16.50 4.59 7.32
N LYS A 37 15.56 5.21 6.64
CA LYS A 37 14.59 6.13 7.27
C LYS A 37 13.89 5.45 8.45
N ARG A 38 13.88 6.10 9.60
CA ARG A 38 13.36 5.61 10.90
C ARG A 38 14.12 4.41 11.49
N LYS A 39 15.33 4.12 11.01
CA LYS A 39 16.20 3.04 11.52
C LYS A 39 17.62 3.51 11.82
N THR A 40 17.89 4.80 11.70
CA THR A 40 19.22 5.41 11.94
C THR A 40 19.75 5.20 13.36
N HIS A 41 18.86 4.90 14.33
CA HIS A 41 19.24 4.52 15.69
C HIS A 41 19.93 3.13 15.80
N ARG A 42 19.96 2.34 14.72
CA ARG A 42 20.55 1.00 14.73
C ARG A 42 22.02 1.06 14.35
N PRO A 43 22.96 0.53 15.17
CA PRO A 43 24.40 0.60 14.87
C PRO A 43 24.76 0.01 13.49
N SER A 44 24.12 -1.10 13.11
CA SER A 44 24.34 -1.71 11.78
C SER A 44 23.93 -0.79 10.62
N VAL A 45 22.91 0.03 10.80
CA VAL A 45 22.45 0.99 9.78
C VAL A 45 23.38 2.21 9.76
N GLN A 46 23.81 2.71 10.92
CA GLN A 46 24.79 3.80 11.02
C GLN A 46 26.10 3.45 10.33
N ARG A 47 26.65 2.26 10.59
CA ARG A 47 27.87 1.78 9.91
C ARG A 47 27.75 1.88 8.37
N ILE A 48 26.60 1.50 7.82
CA ILE A 48 26.38 1.55 6.36
C ILE A 48 26.22 2.99 5.88
N LEU A 49 25.61 3.87 6.66
CA LEU A 49 25.47 5.27 6.31
C LEU A 49 26.77 6.05 6.37
N ASN A 50 27.67 5.68 7.29
CA ASN A 50 29.00 6.32 7.45
C ASN A 50 29.94 5.98 6.29
N ASP A 51 29.74 4.85 5.62
CA ASP A 51 30.54 4.44 4.45
C ASP A 51 29.62 4.04 3.28
N ILE A 52 28.70 4.92 2.96
CA ILE A 52 27.65 4.65 1.98
C ILE A 52 28.21 4.34 0.59
N ASP A 53 29.35 4.91 0.23
CA ASP A 53 29.99 4.74 -1.07
C ASP A 53 30.48 3.31 -1.27
N SER A 54 31.20 2.76 -0.31
CA SER A 54 31.67 1.37 -0.34
C SER A 54 30.49 0.39 -0.38
N TYR A 55 29.50 0.58 0.49
CA TYR A 55 28.32 -0.29 0.53
C TYR A 55 27.48 -0.19 -0.76
N ALA A 56 27.37 0.98 -1.36
CA ALA A 56 26.67 1.14 -2.63
C ALA A 56 27.39 0.43 -3.79
N ARG A 57 28.73 0.53 -3.88
CA ARG A 57 29.54 -0.19 -4.88
C ARG A 57 29.38 -1.70 -4.74
N LYS A 58 29.41 -2.25 -3.51
CA LYS A 58 29.18 -3.68 -3.27
C LYS A 58 27.79 -4.14 -3.78
N ILE A 59 26.73 -3.34 -3.57
CA ILE A 59 25.40 -3.64 -4.14
C ILE A 59 25.47 -3.60 -5.67
N GLN A 60 26.10 -2.58 -6.25
CA GLN A 60 26.25 -2.46 -7.70
C GLN A 60 26.94 -3.70 -8.29
N GLU A 61 28.07 -4.11 -7.71
CA GLU A 61 28.81 -5.32 -8.12
C GLU A 61 27.95 -6.58 -8.03
N MET A 62 27.21 -6.78 -6.91
CA MET A 62 26.29 -7.91 -6.75
C MET A 62 25.22 -7.94 -7.84
N LEU A 63 24.70 -6.78 -8.23
CA LEU A 63 23.64 -6.68 -9.24
C LEU A 63 24.22 -6.87 -10.66
N VAL A 64 25.32 -6.19 -11.00
CA VAL A 64 25.95 -6.25 -12.32
C VAL A 64 26.44 -7.66 -12.64
N ASN A 65 27.07 -8.34 -11.65
CA ASN A 65 27.56 -9.71 -11.76
C ASN A 65 26.46 -10.77 -11.54
N GLU A 66 25.20 -10.34 -11.30
CA GLU A 66 24.03 -11.21 -11.05
C GLU A 66 24.20 -12.18 -9.86
N THR A 67 25.13 -11.90 -8.94
CA THR A 67 25.42 -12.73 -7.76
C THR A 67 24.47 -12.50 -6.60
N PHE A 68 23.58 -11.51 -6.68
CA PHE A 68 22.58 -11.27 -5.64
C PHE A 68 21.60 -12.44 -5.52
N VAL A 69 21.53 -13.00 -4.31
CA VAL A 69 20.54 -13.99 -3.90
C VAL A 69 19.78 -13.44 -2.69
N PRO A 70 18.45 -13.27 -2.77
CA PRO A 70 17.65 -12.81 -1.63
C PRO A 70 17.81 -13.73 -0.42
N ALA A 71 18.07 -13.16 0.75
CA ALA A 71 18.17 -13.92 1.98
C ALA A 71 16.80 -14.37 2.48
N LYS A 72 16.75 -15.44 3.27
CA LYS A 72 15.52 -15.85 3.97
C LYS A 72 14.96 -14.70 4.80
N TYR A 73 13.66 -14.46 4.71
CA TYR A 73 12.98 -13.42 5.46
C TYR A 73 12.81 -13.81 6.92
N THR A 74 12.94 -12.84 7.82
CA THR A 74 12.45 -13.01 9.19
C THR A 74 10.95 -12.87 9.18
N ILE A 75 10.25 -13.92 9.60
CA ILE A 75 8.79 -13.90 9.69
C ILE A 75 8.38 -13.33 11.04
N ARG A 76 7.48 -12.35 11.02
CA ARG A 76 6.90 -11.76 12.23
C ARG A 76 5.39 -11.80 12.17
N GLU A 77 4.79 -12.13 13.29
CA GLU A 77 3.35 -12.07 13.48
C GLU A 77 2.98 -10.73 14.10
N ILE A 78 2.04 -10.06 13.47
CA ILE A 78 1.44 -8.84 14.02
C ILE A 78 -0.06 -9.02 14.15
N TYR A 79 -0.64 -8.40 15.17
CA TYR A 79 -2.07 -8.46 15.42
C TYR A 79 -2.70 -7.11 15.08
N ASP A 80 -3.62 -7.12 14.12
CA ASP A 80 -4.28 -5.91 13.62
C ASP A 80 -5.75 -5.86 14.03
N GLY A 81 -6.19 -4.65 14.35
CA GLY A 81 -7.58 -4.36 14.69
C GLY A 81 -8.01 -4.84 16.09
N ILE A 82 -9.30 -4.56 16.42
CA ILE A 82 -9.91 -4.93 17.71
C ILE A 82 -10.00 -6.46 17.84
N LYS A 83 -10.31 -7.12 16.74
CA LYS A 83 -10.44 -8.59 16.68
C LYS A 83 -9.08 -9.31 16.68
N LYS A 84 -7.95 -8.57 16.88
CA LYS A 84 -6.60 -9.10 16.87
C LYS A 84 -6.34 -10.04 15.69
N LYS A 85 -6.72 -9.61 14.48
CA LYS A 85 -6.49 -10.40 13.27
C LYS A 85 -4.98 -10.61 13.11
N LYS A 86 -4.56 -11.85 13.18
CA LYS A 86 -3.17 -12.25 12.95
C LYS A 86 -2.77 -11.94 11.50
N ARG A 87 -1.65 -11.25 11.33
CA ARG A 87 -1.02 -11.03 10.03
C ARG A 87 0.43 -11.48 10.11
N VAL A 88 0.83 -12.23 9.12
CA VAL A 88 2.22 -12.65 8.95
C VAL A 88 2.91 -11.63 8.05
N ILE A 89 4.02 -11.06 8.49
CA ILE A 89 4.83 -10.13 7.71
C ILE A 89 6.24 -10.68 7.51
N ALA A 90 6.76 -10.53 6.30
CA ALA A 90 8.13 -10.85 5.96
C ALA A 90 9.02 -9.60 6.12
N VAL A 91 10.10 -9.76 6.85
CA VAL A 91 11.06 -8.69 7.12
C VAL A 91 12.39 -9.05 6.46
N PRO A 92 12.83 -8.36 5.40
CA PRO A 92 14.10 -8.60 4.75
C PRO A 92 15.26 -8.11 5.62
N ARG A 93 16.46 -8.63 5.42
CA ARG A 93 17.67 -8.04 5.97
C ARG A 93 17.78 -6.60 5.49
N PHE A 94 18.31 -5.72 6.36
CA PHE A 94 18.49 -4.32 5.96
C PHE A 94 19.43 -4.21 4.76
N TYR A 95 20.58 -4.89 4.85
CA TYR A 95 21.59 -4.89 3.79
C TYR A 95 21.93 -6.34 3.40
N PRO A 96 22.01 -6.66 2.12
CA PRO A 96 21.73 -5.79 0.97
C PRO A 96 20.24 -5.74 0.59
N ASP A 97 19.43 -6.69 1.07
CA ASP A 97 18.08 -7.00 0.55
C ASP A 97 17.15 -5.77 0.52
N GLN A 98 16.95 -5.12 1.68
CA GLN A 98 16.02 -3.98 1.74
C GLN A 98 16.51 -2.81 0.88
N CYS A 99 17.83 -2.61 0.80
CA CYS A 99 18.41 -1.58 -0.06
C CYS A 99 18.13 -1.87 -1.54
N ILE A 100 18.28 -3.15 -1.97
CA ILE A 100 17.97 -3.58 -3.34
C ILE A 100 16.49 -3.45 -3.66
N HIS A 101 15.58 -3.84 -2.74
CA HIS A 101 14.16 -3.58 -2.91
C HIS A 101 13.86 -2.10 -3.15
N HIS A 102 14.53 -1.19 -2.44
CA HIS A 102 14.37 0.24 -2.65
C HIS A 102 14.96 0.72 -3.98
N ALA A 103 16.15 0.22 -4.39
CA ALA A 103 16.77 0.57 -5.66
C ALA A 103 15.90 0.13 -6.85
N PHE A 104 15.38 -1.09 -6.81
CA PHE A 104 14.46 -1.63 -7.80
C PHE A 104 13.17 -0.80 -7.90
N VAL A 105 12.54 -0.53 -6.76
CA VAL A 105 11.26 0.20 -6.73
C VAL A 105 11.41 1.64 -7.23
N GLN A 106 12.53 2.30 -7.00
CA GLN A 106 12.74 3.68 -7.49
C GLN A 106 12.60 3.78 -9.01
N VAL A 107 12.99 2.72 -9.74
CA VAL A 107 12.85 2.65 -11.20
C VAL A 107 11.51 2.04 -11.60
N PHE A 108 11.09 0.93 -10.98
CA PHE A 108 9.85 0.23 -11.29
C PHE A 108 8.60 1.07 -11.04
N ARG A 109 8.66 1.92 -10.03
CA ARG A 109 7.58 2.84 -9.66
C ARG A 109 7.10 3.70 -10.83
N GLU A 110 8.00 4.21 -11.65
CA GLU A 110 7.65 5.06 -12.78
C GLU A 110 6.79 4.31 -13.80
N ILE A 111 7.09 3.03 -14.03
CA ILE A 111 6.31 2.16 -14.92
C ILE A 111 4.91 1.91 -14.33
N VAL A 112 4.85 1.65 -13.02
CA VAL A 112 3.59 1.39 -12.33
C VAL A 112 2.71 2.64 -12.31
N GLU A 113 3.29 3.81 -12.00
CA GLU A 113 2.55 5.06 -11.93
C GLU A 113 2.05 5.52 -13.30
N HIS A 114 2.84 5.30 -14.35
CA HIS A 114 2.44 5.63 -15.73
C HIS A 114 1.25 4.78 -16.20
N GLY A 115 1.25 3.49 -15.88
CA GLY A 115 0.17 2.57 -16.25
C GLY A 115 -1.00 2.53 -15.25
N ALA A 116 -0.97 3.32 -14.19
CA ALA A 116 -2.01 3.28 -13.17
C ALA A 116 -3.28 4.02 -13.60
N ASP A 117 -4.44 3.40 -13.41
CA ASP A 117 -5.71 4.08 -13.50
C ASP A 117 -5.77 5.26 -12.49
N LYS A 118 -6.38 6.37 -12.92
CA LYS A 118 -6.44 7.58 -12.10
C LYS A 118 -7.17 7.39 -10.77
N PHE A 119 -8.03 6.40 -10.67
CA PHE A 119 -8.85 6.09 -9.49
C PHE A 119 -8.28 4.95 -8.65
N SER A 120 -7.15 4.36 -9.04
CA SER A 120 -6.37 3.46 -8.20
C SER A 120 -5.61 4.27 -7.14
N CYS A 121 -5.87 4.01 -5.85
CA CYS A 121 -5.38 4.83 -4.73
C CYS A 121 -4.42 4.12 -3.80
N GLY A 122 -4.45 2.79 -3.74
CA GLY A 122 -3.65 2.01 -2.79
C GLY A 122 -2.16 2.14 -3.06
N CYS A 123 -1.40 2.60 -2.06
CA CYS A 123 0.07 2.75 -2.13
C CYS A 123 0.58 3.65 -3.29
N VAL A 124 -0.27 4.50 -3.86
CA VAL A 124 0.10 5.48 -4.87
C VAL A 124 0.42 6.81 -4.19
N PRO A 125 1.61 7.39 -4.41
CA PRO A 125 1.96 8.68 -3.83
C PRO A 125 0.98 9.79 -4.20
N GLY A 126 0.66 10.64 -3.22
CA GLY A 126 -0.30 11.73 -3.39
C GLY A 126 -1.78 11.31 -3.37
N LYS A 127 -2.09 10.01 -3.40
CA LYS A 127 -3.47 9.50 -3.32
C LYS A 127 -3.76 8.88 -1.95
N GLY A 128 -3.42 7.63 -1.73
CA GLY A 128 -3.63 6.93 -0.46
C GLY A 128 -5.10 6.93 0.02
N THR A 129 -5.29 6.73 1.32
CA THR A 129 -6.62 6.71 1.95
C THR A 129 -7.32 8.07 1.88
N ASP A 130 -6.57 9.17 1.98
CA ASP A 130 -7.13 10.52 1.92
C ASP A 130 -7.60 10.87 0.50
N GLY A 131 -6.82 10.50 -0.52
CA GLY A 131 -7.23 10.69 -1.92
C GLY A 131 -8.50 9.92 -2.26
N ALA A 132 -8.59 8.63 -1.87
CA ALA A 132 -9.79 7.82 -2.08
C ALA A 132 -11.02 8.42 -1.34
N ARG A 133 -10.84 8.87 -0.09
CA ARG A 133 -11.89 9.51 0.70
C ARG A 133 -12.42 10.78 0.04
N LYS A 134 -11.50 11.68 -0.36
CA LYS A 134 -11.87 12.94 -1.02
C LYS A 134 -12.64 12.68 -2.31
N MET A 135 -12.19 11.72 -3.08
CA MET A 135 -12.80 11.32 -4.35
C MET A 135 -14.22 10.80 -4.16
N ILE A 136 -14.42 9.83 -3.26
CA ILE A 136 -15.77 9.31 -2.95
C ILE A 136 -16.70 10.39 -2.43
N LYS A 137 -16.23 11.24 -1.50
CA LYS A 137 -17.03 12.36 -0.97
C LYS A 137 -17.41 13.33 -2.09
N HIS A 138 -16.50 13.61 -3.01
CA HIS A 138 -16.75 14.44 -4.18
C HIS A 138 -17.83 13.84 -5.09
N TRP A 139 -17.72 12.55 -5.46
CA TRP A 139 -18.69 11.90 -6.33
C TRP A 139 -20.10 11.84 -5.72
N ILE A 140 -20.22 11.51 -4.44
CA ILE A 140 -21.52 11.50 -3.75
C ILE A 140 -22.16 12.89 -3.77
N LYS A 141 -21.35 13.96 -3.68
CA LYS A 141 -21.82 15.34 -3.73
C LYS A 141 -22.20 15.78 -5.14
N SER A 142 -21.35 15.51 -6.13
CA SER A 142 -21.51 16.02 -7.49
C SER A 142 -22.42 15.18 -8.37
N ASP A 143 -22.58 13.88 -8.07
CA ASP A 143 -23.40 12.94 -8.83
C ASP A 143 -24.20 12.00 -7.88
N PRO A 144 -25.21 12.53 -7.16
CA PRO A 144 -26.00 11.71 -6.23
C PRO A 144 -26.76 10.56 -6.91
N ILE A 145 -27.18 10.76 -8.17
CA ILE A 145 -27.86 9.73 -8.97
C ILE A 145 -26.90 8.63 -9.35
N GLY A 146 -25.75 8.96 -9.95
CA GLY A 146 -24.73 8.00 -10.35
C GLY A 146 -24.10 7.26 -9.17
N THR A 147 -24.15 7.82 -7.96
CA THR A 147 -23.66 7.18 -6.73
C THR A 147 -24.76 6.54 -5.88
N SER A 148 -26.00 6.48 -6.38
CA SER A 148 -27.16 5.98 -5.60
C SER A 148 -27.06 4.50 -5.20
N LYS A 149 -26.30 3.67 -5.93
CA LYS A 149 -26.03 2.28 -5.60
C LYS A 149 -24.53 2.00 -5.63
N VAL A 150 -24.11 1.07 -4.79
CA VAL A 150 -22.71 0.71 -4.55
C VAL A 150 -22.51 -0.78 -4.78
N LEU A 151 -21.50 -1.15 -5.54
CA LEU A 151 -20.85 -2.46 -5.47
C LEU A 151 -19.58 -2.32 -4.65
N LYS A 152 -19.47 -3.07 -3.57
CA LYS A 152 -18.24 -3.23 -2.81
C LYS A 152 -17.80 -4.68 -2.87
N LEU A 153 -16.52 -4.92 -3.17
CA LEU A 153 -15.92 -6.24 -3.19
C LEU A 153 -14.45 -6.19 -2.75
N ASP A 154 -13.97 -7.32 -2.23
CA ASP A 154 -12.59 -7.59 -1.88
C ASP A 154 -12.06 -8.72 -2.76
N VAL A 155 -10.77 -8.71 -3.09
CA VAL A 155 -10.09 -9.85 -3.69
C VAL A 155 -9.69 -10.83 -2.58
N HIS A 156 -10.00 -12.12 -2.78
CA HIS A 156 -9.70 -13.15 -1.79
C HIS A 156 -8.19 -13.34 -1.63
N HIS A 157 -7.68 -13.15 -0.42
CA HIS A 157 -6.26 -13.34 -0.06
C HIS A 157 -5.28 -12.74 -1.10
N CYS A 158 -5.52 -11.52 -1.58
CA CYS A 158 -4.84 -10.87 -2.71
C CYS A 158 -3.31 -11.12 -2.74
N TYR A 159 -2.58 -10.80 -1.67
CA TYR A 159 -1.13 -11.02 -1.61
C TYR A 159 -0.73 -12.51 -1.58
N PRO A 160 -1.33 -13.35 -0.73
CA PRO A 160 -0.99 -14.78 -0.68
C PRO A 160 -1.34 -15.58 -1.94
N THR A 161 -2.33 -15.16 -2.72
CA THR A 161 -2.78 -15.90 -3.91
C THR A 161 -2.27 -15.34 -5.23
N MET A 162 -1.45 -14.28 -5.20
CA MET A 162 -0.91 -13.70 -6.43
C MET A 162 0.00 -14.69 -7.13
N ASN A 163 -0.40 -15.13 -8.33
CA ASN A 163 0.31 -16.10 -9.12
C ASN A 163 1.58 -15.49 -9.72
N HIS A 164 2.74 -16.13 -9.49
CA HIS A 164 4.04 -15.64 -9.94
C HIS A 164 4.14 -15.62 -11.46
N GLU A 165 3.67 -16.69 -12.14
CA GLU A 165 3.72 -16.79 -13.59
C GLU A 165 2.85 -15.71 -14.28
N ALA A 166 1.64 -15.48 -13.77
CA ALA A 166 0.80 -14.41 -14.27
C ALA A 166 1.44 -13.02 -14.10
N LEU A 167 2.15 -12.79 -13.00
CA LEU A 167 2.90 -11.54 -12.79
C LEU A 167 4.10 -11.43 -13.73
N ARG A 168 4.86 -12.52 -13.93
CA ARG A 168 6.00 -12.59 -14.87
C ARG A 168 5.56 -12.25 -16.29
N GLN A 169 4.51 -12.90 -16.79
CA GLN A 169 3.95 -12.65 -18.13
C GLN A 169 3.53 -11.20 -18.33
N LYS A 170 2.91 -10.59 -17.31
CA LYS A 170 2.56 -9.15 -17.36
C LYS A 170 3.80 -8.26 -17.42
N LEU A 171 4.86 -8.56 -16.66
CA LEU A 171 6.12 -7.83 -16.69
C LEU A 171 6.78 -7.95 -18.07
N GLU A 172 6.86 -9.15 -18.65
CA GLU A 172 7.47 -9.41 -19.96
C GLU A 172 6.72 -8.73 -21.12
N LYS A 173 5.40 -8.58 -21.01
CA LYS A 173 4.62 -7.80 -21.98
C LYS A 173 4.99 -6.31 -22.01
N LYS A 174 5.39 -5.73 -20.87
CA LYS A 174 5.69 -4.30 -20.74
C LYS A 174 7.17 -3.99 -20.84
N ILE A 175 8.04 -4.91 -20.43
CA ILE A 175 9.48 -4.68 -20.24
C ILE A 175 10.24 -5.65 -21.15
N LYS A 176 11.26 -5.12 -21.87
CA LYS A 176 12.17 -5.92 -22.71
C LYS A 176 13.57 -6.11 -22.09
N ASP A 177 13.87 -5.39 -21.00
CA ASP A 177 15.16 -5.43 -20.32
C ASP A 177 15.30 -6.73 -19.52
N ARG A 178 16.09 -7.67 -20.06
CA ARG A 178 16.27 -9.01 -19.49
C ARG A 178 16.89 -8.99 -18.10
N LYS A 179 17.92 -8.17 -17.85
CA LYS A 179 18.56 -8.10 -16.53
C LYS A 179 17.62 -7.52 -15.47
N PHE A 180 16.81 -6.52 -15.84
CA PHE A 180 15.79 -5.99 -14.96
C PHE A 180 14.71 -7.05 -14.64
N LEU A 181 14.24 -7.79 -15.66
CA LEU A 181 13.28 -8.88 -15.47
C LEU A 181 13.83 -9.98 -14.59
N ASN A 182 15.11 -10.40 -14.79
CA ASN A 182 15.76 -11.40 -13.94
C ASN A 182 15.79 -10.96 -12.47
N LEU A 183 16.11 -9.69 -12.20
CA LEU A 183 16.07 -9.16 -10.84
C LEU A 183 14.63 -9.16 -10.29
N ALA A 184 13.65 -8.73 -11.09
CA ALA A 184 12.24 -8.76 -10.68
C ALA A 184 11.79 -10.18 -10.33
N PHE A 185 12.16 -11.17 -11.14
CA PHE A 185 11.81 -12.58 -10.92
C PHE A 185 12.49 -13.18 -9.69
N LYS A 186 13.77 -12.84 -9.43
CA LYS A 186 14.45 -13.19 -8.18
C LYS A 186 13.70 -12.63 -6.96
N LEU A 187 13.25 -11.37 -7.03
CA LEU A 187 12.49 -10.73 -5.93
C LEU A 187 11.09 -11.34 -5.75
N ILE A 188 10.41 -11.74 -6.83
CA ILE A 188 9.11 -12.41 -6.77
C ILE A 188 9.28 -13.83 -6.20
N ALA A 189 10.22 -14.61 -6.71
CA ALA A 189 10.46 -15.99 -6.30
C ALA A 189 11.06 -16.12 -4.89
N SER A 190 11.60 -15.04 -4.34
CA SER A 190 12.21 -15.03 -3.00
C SER A 190 11.22 -15.33 -1.87
N TYR A 191 9.93 -15.29 -2.15
CA TYR A 191 8.88 -15.67 -1.23
C TYR A 191 7.83 -16.50 -1.99
N GLN A 192 7.59 -17.68 -1.50
CA GLN A 192 6.60 -18.60 -2.01
C GLN A 192 5.75 -19.11 -0.86
N GLN A 193 4.43 -19.12 -1.05
CA GLN A 193 3.54 -19.73 -0.08
C GLN A 193 3.68 -21.25 -0.13
N PRO A 194 3.82 -21.93 1.03
CA PRO A 194 3.74 -23.38 1.07
C PRO A 194 2.33 -23.86 0.70
N MET A 195 2.19 -25.14 0.34
CA MET A 195 0.89 -25.77 0.19
C MET A 195 0.08 -25.66 1.49
N ALA A 196 -1.24 -25.85 1.40
CA ALA A 196 -2.15 -25.70 2.54
C ALA A 196 -1.79 -26.61 3.73
N ASP A 197 -1.14 -27.73 3.47
CA ASP A 197 -0.64 -28.67 4.50
C ASP A 197 0.70 -28.26 5.13
N HIS A 198 1.30 -27.15 4.64
CA HIS A 198 2.60 -26.65 5.06
C HIS A 198 3.78 -27.62 4.89
N THR A 199 3.60 -28.74 4.20
CA THR A 199 4.63 -29.78 4.04
C THR A 199 5.43 -29.66 2.76
N ARG A 200 4.86 -29.09 1.71
CA ARG A 200 5.47 -28.97 0.39
C ARG A 200 5.35 -27.55 -0.17
N MET A 201 6.30 -27.17 -0.99
CA MET A 201 6.20 -25.97 -1.81
C MET A 201 5.43 -26.30 -3.10
N LEU A 202 4.64 -25.32 -3.58
CA LEU A 202 3.98 -25.45 -4.87
C LEU A 202 5.02 -25.58 -6.00
N PRO A 203 4.71 -26.32 -7.08
CA PRO A 203 5.52 -26.29 -8.29
C PRO A 203 5.75 -24.85 -8.78
N GLU A 204 6.87 -24.58 -9.43
CA GLU A 204 7.23 -23.22 -9.89
C GLU A 204 6.11 -22.57 -10.72
N VAL A 205 5.46 -23.35 -11.59
CA VAL A 205 4.33 -22.91 -12.46
C VAL A 205 3.12 -22.45 -11.63
N ASP A 206 2.91 -23.06 -10.47
CA ASP A 206 1.81 -22.74 -9.56
C ASP A 206 2.25 -21.92 -8.34
N ALA A 207 3.51 -21.48 -8.34
CA ALA A 207 4.04 -20.65 -7.28
C ALA A 207 3.19 -19.41 -7.08
N VAL A 208 2.78 -19.15 -5.84
CA VAL A 208 1.94 -18.02 -5.45
C VAL A 208 2.49 -17.32 -4.23
N GLY A 209 2.09 -16.09 -4.08
CA GLY A 209 2.31 -15.31 -2.88
C GLY A 209 3.36 -14.23 -3.04
N ILE A 210 2.96 -13.05 -2.65
CA ILE A 210 3.85 -11.89 -2.45
C ILE A 210 3.75 -11.53 -0.97
N PRO A 211 4.88 -11.43 -0.25
CA PRO A 211 4.83 -11.27 1.19
C PRO A 211 4.37 -9.87 1.58
N VAL A 212 3.53 -9.79 2.59
CA VAL A 212 3.23 -8.53 3.26
C VAL A 212 4.48 -8.09 4.03
N GLY A 213 4.89 -6.84 3.86
CA GLY A 213 6.04 -6.25 4.59
C GLY A 213 7.23 -5.88 3.72
N LEU A 214 7.35 -6.40 2.49
CA LEU A 214 8.37 -5.97 1.56
C LEU A 214 7.99 -4.64 0.88
N TYR A 215 9.00 -3.85 0.58
CA TYR A 215 8.80 -2.56 -0.12
C TYR A 215 8.34 -2.72 -1.57
N THR A 216 8.66 -3.84 -2.21
CA THR A 216 8.24 -4.18 -3.59
C THR A 216 6.79 -4.66 -3.67
N SER A 217 6.26 -5.32 -2.64
CA SER A 217 4.96 -5.99 -2.71
C SER A 217 3.78 -5.10 -3.12
N PRO A 218 3.61 -3.87 -2.59
CA PRO A 218 2.55 -2.98 -3.03
C PRO A 218 2.69 -2.56 -4.50
N TRP A 219 3.91 -2.44 -5.01
CA TRP A 219 4.18 -2.05 -6.38
C TRP A 219 3.89 -3.18 -7.36
N PHE A 220 4.29 -4.41 -7.02
CA PHE A 220 3.88 -5.59 -7.80
C PHE A 220 2.36 -5.77 -7.79
N CYS A 221 1.71 -5.57 -6.65
CA CYS A 221 0.26 -5.64 -6.55
C CYS A 221 -0.41 -4.59 -7.47
N ASN A 222 0.01 -3.33 -7.39
CA ASN A 222 -0.56 -2.28 -8.24
C ASN A 222 -0.32 -2.56 -9.73
N PHE A 223 0.88 -3.01 -10.10
CA PHE A 223 1.16 -3.40 -11.48
C PHE A 223 0.29 -4.56 -11.96
N PHE A 224 0.10 -5.56 -11.11
CA PHE A 224 -0.70 -6.74 -11.42
C PHE A 224 -2.17 -6.40 -11.74
N PHE A 225 -2.72 -5.42 -11.01
CA PHE A 225 -4.12 -5.02 -11.15
C PHE A 225 -4.39 -3.98 -12.25
N GLN A 226 -3.39 -3.45 -12.94
CA GLN A 226 -3.59 -2.39 -13.96
C GLN A 226 -4.62 -2.78 -15.03
N ASP A 227 -4.52 -3.99 -15.59
CA ASP A 227 -5.43 -4.45 -16.64
C ASP A 227 -6.89 -4.56 -16.12
N ILE A 228 -7.05 -4.94 -14.84
CA ILE A 228 -8.37 -5.00 -14.19
C ILE A 228 -8.91 -3.59 -13.95
N ASP A 229 -8.07 -2.66 -13.51
CA ASP A 229 -8.46 -1.27 -13.32
C ASP A 229 -8.92 -0.62 -14.63
N HIS A 230 -8.16 -0.81 -15.72
CA HIS A 230 -8.52 -0.34 -17.06
C HIS A 230 -9.81 -1.02 -17.58
N MET A 231 -9.96 -2.33 -17.40
CA MET A 231 -11.20 -3.03 -17.76
C MET A 231 -12.40 -2.46 -16.98
N ILE A 232 -12.24 -2.15 -15.69
CA ILE A 232 -13.29 -1.52 -14.90
C ILE A 232 -13.65 -0.15 -15.48
N ALA A 233 -12.63 0.68 -15.75
CA ALA A 233 -12.82 2.02 -16.28
C ALA A 233 -13.52 2.05 -17.66
N GLU A 234 -13.10 1.16 -18.55
CA GLU A 234 -13.46 1.23 -19.97
C GLU A 234 -14.68 0.37 -20.31
N LYS A 235 -14.85 -0.80 -19.66
CA LYS A 235 -15.80 -1.83 -20.13
C LYS A 235 -17.00 -2.05 -19.21
N THR A 236 -16.94 -1.68 -17.93
CA THR A 236 -18.07 -1.94 -17.02
C THR A 236 -19.22 -0.95 -17.19
N GLY A 237 -18.93 0.26 -17.67
CA GLY A 237 -19.86 1.36 -17.77
C GLY A 237 -20.31 1.91 -16.38
N ALA A 238 -19.66 1.51 -15.30
CA ALA A 238 -19.91 2.09 -13.97
C ALA A 238 -19.59 3.59 -13.95
N LYS A 239 -20.42 4.38 -13.30
CA LYS A 239 -20.26 5.85 -13.28
C LYS A 239 -18.99 6.28 -12.57
N HIS A 240 -18.72 5.66 -11.43
CA HIS A 240 -17.52 5.93 -10.65
C HIS A 240 -16.95 4.63 -10.11
N HIS A 241 -15.62 4.56 -9.99
CA HIS A 241 -14.94 3.42 -9.38
C HIS A 241 -13.65 3.85 -8.68
N THR A 242 -13.24 3.10 -7.69
CA THR A 242 -11.92 3.24 -7.07
C THR A 242 -11.45 1.91 -6.51
N ARG A 243 -10.14 1.68 -6.55
CA ARG A 243 -9.49 0.54 -5.91
C ARG A 243 -8.46 1.00 -4.89
N TYR A 244 -8.46 0.34 -3.75
CA TYR A 244 -7.42 0.50 -2.73
C TYR A 244 -6.84 -0.88 -2.40
N VAL A 245 -5.75 -1.23 -3.09
CA VAL A 245 -5.10 -2.57 -3.02
C VAL A 245 -6.08 -3.66 -3.49
N ASP A 246 -6.69 -4.39 -2.57
CA ASP A 246 -7.66 -5.48 -2.78
C ASP A 246 -9.12 -5.03 -2.66
N ASP A 247 -9.36 -3.89 -2.03
CA ASP A 247 -10.70 -3.29 -1.86
C ASP A 247 -11.11 -2.53 -3.13
N ILE A 248 -12.20 -2.94 -3.79
CA ILE A 248 -12.74 -2.32 -5.01
C ILE A 248 -14.15 -1.81 -4.74
N VAL A 249 -14.43 -0.58 -5.14
CA VAL A 249 -15.74 0.06 -5.01
C VAL A 249 -16.16 0.63 -6.36
N LEU A 250 -17.38 0.31 -6.80
CA LEU A 250 -18.01 0.90 -7.98
C LEU A 250 -19.35 1.54 -7.57
N PHE A 251 -19.71 2.62 -8.26
CA PHE A 251 -21.00 3.28 -8.09
C PHE A 251 -21.74 3.34 -9.42
N ASP A 252 -23.06 3.18 -9.36
CA ASP A 252 -23.96 3.35 -10.49
C ASP A 252 -25.41 3.55 -9.99
N SER A 253 -26.25 4.13 -10.82
CA SER A 253 -27.70 4.17 -10.58
C SER A 253 -28.40 2.85 -10.92
N ASN A 254 -27.77 1.98 -11.73
CA ASN A 254 -28.34 0.74 -12.21
C ASN A 254 -27.71 -0.49 -11.51
N LYS A 255 -28.51 -1.19 -10.68
CA LYS A 255 -28.11 -2.41 -9.98
C LYS A 255 -27.66 -3.53 -10.92
N ARG A 256 -28.34 -3.70 -12.07
CA ARG A 256 -27.98 -4.73 -13.05
C ARG A 256 -26.61 -4.49 -13.67
N ARG A 257 -26.25 -3.22 -13.90
CA ARG A 257 -24.91 -2.83 -14.38
C ARG A 257 -23.83 -3.17 -13.35
N LEU A 258 -24.04 -2.93 -12.08
CA LEU A 258 -23.12 -3.31 -11.02
C LEU A 258 -22.94 -4.83 -10.92
N HIS A 259 -24.01 -5.64 -11.07
CA HIS A 259 -23.88 -7.10 -11.12
C HIS A 259 -23.16 -7.58 -12.40
N LYS A 260 -23.35 -6.90 -13.53
CA LYS A 260 -22.58 -7.19 -14.75
C LYS A 260 -21.10 -6.90 -14.52
N ALA A 261 -20.77 -5.75 -13.93
CA ALA A 261 -19.41 -5.37 -13.58
C ALA A 261 -18.75 -6.40 -12.63
N LEU A 262 -19.48 -6.86 -11.60
CA LEU A 262 -19.00 -7.93 -10.71
C LEU A 262 -18.61 -9.20 -11.47
N ARG A 263 -19.47 -9.66 -12.39
CA ARG A 263 -19.17 -10.86 -13.21
C ARG A 263 -17.93 -10.65 -14.10
N MET A 264 -17.79 -9.46 -14.70
CA MET A 264 -16.62 -9.11 -15.51
C MET A 264 -15.34 -9.12 -14.68
N ILE A 265 -15.34 -8.48 -13.50
CA ILE A 265 -14.21 -8.47 -12.56
C ILE A 265 -13.86 -9.89 -12.11
N ALA A 266 -14.86 -10.69 -11.75
CA ALA A 266 -14.64 -12.08 -11.35
C ALA A 266 -14.01 -12.93 -12.47
N ASN A 267 -14.43 -12.72 -13.72
CA ASN A 267 -13.85 -13.41 -14.87
C ASN A 267 -12.40 -12.99 -15.14
N GLU A 268 -12.07 -11.69 -15.06
CA GLU A 268 -10.68 -11.22 -15.20
C GLU A 268 -9.77 -11.75 -14.09
N LEU A 269 -10.26 -11.79 -12.84
CA LEU A 269 -9.51 -12.37 -11.73
C LEU A 269 -9.26 -13.87 -11.92
N ARG A 270 -10.23 -14.64 -12.44
CA ARG A 270 -10.04 -16.08 -12.72
C ARG A 270 -8.95 -16.34 -13.77
N LYS A 271 -8.79 -15.49 -14.78
CA LYS A 271 -7.72 -15.61 -15.79
C LYS A 271 -6.32 -15.59 -15.16
N VAL A 272 -6.18 -14.91 -14.02
CA VAL A 272 -4.93 -14.83 -13.28
C VAL A 272 -4.95 -15.68 -11.98
N LYS A 273 -5.80 -16.70 -11.94
CA LYS A 273 -5.96 -17.67 -10.83
C LYS A 273 -6.34 -17.01 -9.49
N MET A 274 -7.04 -15.86 -9.54
CA MET A 274 -7.55 -15.16 -8.34
C MET A 274 -9.07 -15.15 -8.28
N GLN A 275 -9.64 -14.82 -7.13
CA GLN A 275 -11.08 -14.86 -6.91
C GLN A 275 -11.58 -13.64 -6.14
N VAL A 276 -12.83 -13.24 -6.42
CA VAL A 276 -13.57 -12.30 -5.58
C VAL A 276 -13.95 -13.00 -4.29
N LYS A 277 -13.79 -12.32 -3.18
CA LYS A 277 -14.20 -12.83 -1.86
C LYS A 277 -15.74 -12.92 -1.79
N ALA A 278 -16.27 -13.97 -1.17
CA ALA A 278 -17.72 -14.24 -1.14
C ALA A 278 -18.57 -13.14 -0.45
N ASN A 279 -17.96 -12.25 0.32
CA ASN A 279 -18.64 -11.18 1.04
C ASN A 279 -18.88 -9.88 0.24
N TRP A 280 -18.81 -9.94 -1.10
CA TRP A 280 -19.17 -8.80 -1.95
C TRP A 280 -20.63 -8.36 -1.74
N GLN A 281 -20.93 -7.10 -1.99
CA GLN A 281 -22.24 -6.53 -1.69
C GLN A 281 -22.62 -5.50 -2.77
N VAL A 282 -23.90 -5.55 -3.19
CA VAL A 282 -24.54 -4.50 -3.97
C VAL A 282 -25.72 -3.95 -3.18
N PHE A 283 -25.71 -2.65 -2.90
CA PHE A 283 -26.74 -2.03 -2.06
C PHE A 283 -27.00 -0.57 -2.44
N PRO A 284 -28.21 -0.02 -2.16
CA PRO A 284 -28.48 1.40 -2.25
C PRO A 284 -27.74 2.17 -1.15
N LEU A 285 -27.09 3.28 -1.51
CA LEU A 285 -26.35 4.11 -0.57
C LEU A 285 -27.28 4.80 0.46
N LYS A 286 -28.55 5.04 0.10
CA LYS A 286 -29.57 5.59 1.00
C LYS A 286 -29.94 4.65 2.15
N ASP A 287 -29.91 3.34 1.92
CA ASP A 287 -30.32 2.35 2.91
C ASP A 287 -29.23 2.09 3.95
N ARG A 288 -27.98 2.19 3.53
CA ARG A 288 -26.82 2.07 4.43
C ARG A 288 -25.59 2.76 3.86
N PRO A 289 -24.72 3.31 4.74
CA PRO A 289 -23.50 3.96 4.31
C PRO A 289 -22.48 2.94 3.74
N LEU A 290 -21.70 3.38 2.76
CA LEU A 290 -20.51 2.65 2.31
C LEU A 290 -19.44 2.68 3.40
N ASP A 291 -19.06 1.51 3.91
CA ASP A 291 -17.93 1.34 4.84
C ASP A 291 -16.66 1.06 4.03
N PHE A 292 -15.77 2.06 3.92
CA PHE A 292 -14.54 1.96 3.14
C PHE A 292 -13.40 2.73 3.82
N LEU A 293 -12.21 2.13 3.89
CA LEU A 293 -10.98 2.73 4.47
C LEU A 293 -11.13 3.32 5.89
N GLY A 294 -12.05 2.77 6.67
CA GLY A 294 -12.28 3.23 8.05
C GLY A 294 -13.31 4.34 8.19
N TYR A 295 -13.87 4.79 7.09
CA TYR A 295 -14.95 5.77 7.03
C TYR A 295 -16.26 5.12 6.60
N LYS A 296 -17.37 5.74 6.98
CA LYS A 296 -18.72 5.47 6.50
C LYS A 296 -19.22 6.66 5.70
N PHE A 297 -19.39 6.46 4.41
CA PHE A 297 -19.89 7.46 3.48
C PHE A 297 -21.42 7.32 3.37
N HIS A 298 -22.15 8.36 3.70
CA HIS A 298 -23.60 8.39 3.69
C HIS A 298 -24.13 9.07 2.42
N ALA A 299 -25.32 8.71 1.99
CA ALA A 299 -26.07 9.53 1.05
C ALA A 299 -26.27 10.92 1.68
N GLY A 300 -26.12 12.00 0.92
CA GLY A 300 -26.24 13.36 1.46
C GLY A 300 -24.93 13.98 1.92
N THR A 301 -23.77 13.42 1.53
CA THR A 301 -22.42 14.03 1.59
C THR A 301 -21.69 14.03 2.93
N TRP A 302 -22.26 13.51 4.00
CA TRP A 302 -21.57 13.42 5.29
C TRP A 302 -20.82 12.08 5.43
N THR A 303 -19.74 12.14 6.17
CA THR A 303 -18.81 11.00 6.34
C THR A 303 -18.51 10.82 7.81
N THR A 304 -18.84 9.65 8.37
CA THR A 304 -18.55 9.32 9.76
C THR A 304 -17.45 8.29 9.87
N LEU A 305 -16.93 8.10 11.07
CA LEU A 305 -15.94 7.06 11.34
C LEU A 305 -16.60 5.70 11.55
N ARG A 306 -15.91 4.64 11.16
CA ARG A 306 -16.27 3.26 11.51
C ARG A 306 -16.28 3.09 13.04
N LYS A 307 -17.30 2.43 13.60
CA LYS A 307 -17.41 2.20 15.06
C LYS A 307 -16.13 1.62 15.69
N SER A 308 -15.45 0.70 14.99
CA SER A 308 -14.21 0.11 15.48
C SER A 308 -13.03 1.09 15.56
N ILE A 309 -13.00 2.11 14.70
CA ILE A 309 -12.01 3.21 14.78
C ILE A 309 -12.37 4.15 15.94
N MET A 310 -13.63 4.55 16.05
CA MET A 310 -14.10 5.36 17.18
C MET A 310 -13.77 4.70 18.53
N PHE A 311 -14.01 3.39 18.66
CA PHE A 311 -13.65 2.64 19.85
C PHE A 311 -12.15 2.69 20.15
N ARG A 312 -11.28 2.45 19.14
CA ARG A 312 -9.83 2.52 19.32
C ARG A 312 -9.34 3.91 19.73
N ILE A 313 -9.91 4.94 19.16
CA ILE A 313 -9.56 6.34 19.48
C ILE A 313 -9.94 6.64 20.93
N SER A 314 -11.19 6.38 21.33
CA SER A 314 -11.67 6.66 22.69
C SER A 314 -10.93 5.83 23.76
N HIS A 315 -10.67 4.53 23.46
CA HIS A 315 -9.91 3.68 24.37
C HIS A 315 -8.46 4.17 24.55
N LYS A 316 -7.80 4.58 23.46
CA LYS A 316 -6.44 5.14 23.54
C LYS A 316 -6.41 6.47 24.28
N ALA A 317 -7.40 7.35 24.07
CA ALA A 317 -7.52 8.62 24.78
C ALA A 317 -7.67 8.38 26.30
N LYS A 318 -8.59 7.51 26.70
CA LYS A 318 -8.78 7.10 28.10
C LYS A 318 -7.54 6.43 28.72
N LYS A 319 -6.79 5.64 27.95
CA LYS A 319 -5.53 5.05 28.41
C LYS A 319 -4.48 6.13 28.68
N ILE A 320 -4.35 7.10 27.77
CA ILE A 320 -3.39 8.20 27.91
C ILE A 320 -3.71 9.07 29.13
N SER A 321 -5.00 9.33 29.44
CA SER A 321 -5.38 10.13 30.60
C SER A 321 -5.04 9.49 31.96
N LYS A 322 -4.77 8.18 31.98
CA LYS A 322 -4.48 7.42 33.22
C LYS A 322 -2.99 7.22 33.49
N ILE A 323 -2.11 7.66 32.59
CA ILE A 323 -0.66 7.46 32.71
C ILE A 323 0.01 8.79 33.08
N SER A 324 0.95 8.73 34.00
CA SER A 324 1.74 9.91 34.48
C SER A 324 2.75 10.37 33.41
N TYR A 325 3.33 9.44 32.67
CA TYR A 325 4.31 9.74 31.61
C TYR A 325 3.78 9.31 30.22
N ILE A 326 3.66 10.27 29.32
CA ILE A 326 3.22 10.02 27.93
C ILE A 326 4.44 9.83 27.04
N SER A 327 4.71 8.60 26.63
CA SER A 327 5.81 8.32 25.70
C SER A 327 5.55 8.95 24.31
N PRO A 328 6.63 9.31 23.56
CA PRO A 328 6.52 9.84 22.19
C PRO A 328 5.70 8.93 21.26
N THR A 329 5.81 7.61 21.41
CA THR A 329 5.03 6.63 20.66
C THR A 329 3.53 6.74 20.95
N ASN A 330 3.14 6.90 22.23
CA ASN A 330 1.74 7.06 22.61
C ASN A 330 1.18 8.39 22.10
N ALA A 331 1.94 9.47 22.24
CA ALA A 331 1.57 10.79 21.75
C ALA A 331 1.40 10.82 20.24
N SER A 332 2.40 10.33 19.47
CA SER A 332 2.37 10.23 18.02
C SER A 332 1.20 9.38 17.51
N GLY A 333 0.95 8.22 18.17
CA GLY A 333 -0.17 7.36 17.81
C GLY A 333 -1.54 8.02 18.07
N MET A 334 -1.66 8.87 19.11
CA MET A 334 -2.92 9.61 19.34
C MET A 334 -3.10 10.75 18.33
N ILE A 335 -2.01 11.49 18.02
CA ILE A 335 -2.02 12.53 16.99
C ILE A 335 -2.42 11.95 15.63
N SER A 336 -1.92 10.74 15.28
CA SER A 336 -2.29 10.06 14.04
C SER A 336 -3.79 9.77 13.96
N TYR A 337 -4.44 9.46 15.09
CA TYR A 337 -5.90 9.27 15.11
C TYR A 337 -6.68 10.56 14.89
N MET A 338 -6.11 11.73 15.23
CA MET A 338 -6.77 13.01 14.95
C MET A 338 -7.01 13.23 13.45
N GLY A 339 -6.13 12.67 12.58
CA GLY A 339 -6.34 12.69 11.14
C GLY A 339 -7.67 12.06 10.70
N PHE A 340 -8.11 10.99 11.36
CA PHE A 340 -9.43 10.39 11.10
C PHE A 340 -10.56 11.33 11.49
N ILE A 341 -10.47 11.98 12.64
CA ILE A 341 -11.51 12.90 13.15
C ILE A 341 -11.62 14.14 12.26
N TYR A 342 -10.49 14.80 11.96
CA TYR A 342 -10.46 16.00 11.10
C TYR A 342 -10.94 15.73 9.67
N ASN A 343 -10.79 14.50 9.20
CA ASN A 343 -11.20 14.08 7.87
C ASN A 343 -12.61 13.46 7.82
N SER A 344 -13.42 13.65 8.88
CA SER A 344 -14.79 13.14 8.97
C SER A 344 -15.70 14.13 9.68
N ASP A 345 -17.00 13.95 9.50
CA ASP A 345 -18.02 14.74 10.17
C ASP A 345 -18.35 14.18 11.58
N SER A 346 -17.30 13.68 12.30
CA SER A 346 -17.42 13.05 13.62
C SER A 346 -17.02 13.98 14.76
N TRP A 347 -17.35 15.27 14.66
CA TRP A 347 -16.94 16.27 15.62
C TRP A 347 -17.58 16.12 17.00
N ASN A 348 -18.83 15.67 17.09
CA ASN A 348 -19.48 15.38 18.38
C ASN A 348 -18.77 14.24 19.11
N PHE A 349 -18.38 13.19 18.39
CA PHE A 349 -17.55 12.12 18.96
C PHE A 349 -16.23 12.66 19.55
N TRP A 350 -15.58 13.60 18.86
CA TRP A 350 -14.39 14.27 19.38
C TRP A 350 -14.69 15.00 20.68
N LYS A 351 -15.70 15.86 20.71
CA LYS A 351 -16.05 16.68 21.87
C LYS A 351 -16.37 15.85 23.11
N GLU A 352 -17.16 14.79 22.94
CA GLU A 352 -17.71 14.01 24.04
C GLU A 352 -16.82 12.85 24.49
N ARG A 353 -16.16 12.19 23.55
CA ARG A 353 -15.50 10.91 23.81
C ARG A 353 -13.97 10.93 23.77
N VAL A 354 -13.38 12.03 23.34
CA VAL A 354 -11.91 12.10 23.15
C VAL A 354 -11.31 13.33 23.84
N LYS A 355 -11.83 14.53 23.54
CA LYS A 355 -11.32 15.81 24.07
C LYS A 355 -11.22 15.84 25.61
N PRO A 356 -12.15 15.29 26.40
CA PRO A 356 -12.05 15.32 27.87
C PRO A 356 -10.85 14.53 28.45
N PHE A 357 -10.27 13.61 27.65
CA PHE A 357 -9.21 12.70 28.10
C PHE A 357 -7.82 13.08 27.61
N ILE A 358 -7.67 14.08 26.74
CA ILE A 358 -6.36 14.42 26.15
C ILE A 358 -6.18 15.93 25.98
N ASN A 359 -4.93 16.37 26.18
CA ASN A 359 -4.48 17.69 25.80
C ASN A 359 -3.62 17.60 24.52
N LEU A 360 -4.17 18.06 23.41
CA LEU A 360 -3.47 17.99 22.10
C LEU A 360 -2.19 18.83 22.06
N LYS A 361 -2.15 19.98 22.76
CA LYS A 361 -0.97 20.83 22.83
C LYS A 361 0.18 20.09 23.53
N LEU A 362 -0.12 19.43 24.64
CA LEU A 362 0.83 18.59 25.35
C LEU A 362 1.36 17.44 24.48
N LEU A 363 0.46 16.69 23.80
CA LEU A 363 0.86 15.59 22.93
C LEU A 363 1.77 16.04 21.79
N LYS A 364 1.46 17.18 21.16
CA LYS A 364 2.31 17.79 20.11
C LYS A 364 3.68 18.21 20.67
N GLY A 365 3.72 18.76 21.87
CA GLY A 365 4.96 19.13 22.57
C GLY A 365 5.87 17.92 22.80
N VAL A 366 5.32 16.81 23.31
CA VAL A 366 6.06 15.55 23.50
C VAL A 366 6.71 15.05 22.22
N VAL A 367 5.96 15.05 21.10
CA VAL A 367 6.49 14.60 19.80
C VAL A 367 7.53 15.56 19.23
N SER A 368 7.31 16.89 19.38
CA SER A 368 8.25 17.90 18.90
C SER A 368 9.59 17.84 19.64
N ASN A 369 9.56 17.68 20.95
CA ASN A 369 10.78 17.57 21.77
C ASN A 369 11.58 16.32 21.42
N GLU A 370 10.91 15.18 21.18
CA GLU A 370 11.57 13.96 20.75
C GLU A 370 12.24 14.12 19.37
N ASN A 371 11.55 14.74 18.43
CA ASN A 371 12.11 15.02 17.10
C ASN A 371 13.34 15.95 17.19
N ARG A 372 13.33 16.96 18.08
CA ARG A 372 14.50 17.84 18.31
C ARG A 372 15.69 17.07 18.86
N LYS A 373 15.48 16.20 19.87
CA LYS A 373 16.53 15.34 20.42
C LYS A 373 17.13 14.42 19.37
N GLN A 374 16.30 13.79 18.54
CA GLN A 374 16.77 12.92 17.47
C GLN A 374 17.54 13.70 16.38
N HIS A 375 17.14 14.95 16.09
CA HIS A 375 17.85 15.79 15.14
C HIS A 375 19.20 16.25 15.68
N GLN A 376 19.28 16.65 16.95
CA GLN A 376 20.53 17.03 17.61
C GLN A 376 21.51 15.86 17.69
N ALA A 377 21.04 14.65 18.06
CA ALA A 377 21.85 13.45 18.06
C ALA A 377 22.35 13.05 16.64
N ALA A 378 21.58 13.33 15.61
CA ALA A 378 21.97 13.07 14.22
C ALA A 378 22.95 14.11 13.65
N CYS A 379 22.99 15.32 14.21
CA CYS A 379 23.95 16.36 13.83
C CYS A 379 25.27 16.26 14.63
N ALA A 380 25.26 15.58 15.77
CA ALA A 380 26.42 15.38 16.63
C ALA A 380 27.18 14.06 16.32
N ALA A 381 26.63 13.20 15.46
CA ALA A 381 27.22 11.96 14.96
C ALA A 381 27.68 12.13 13.50
#